data_3a117a91a5efa83dce26e6d87b109d21
#
_entry.id   3a117a91a5efa83dce26e6d87b109d21
#
_cell.length_a   1.000
_cell.length_b   1.000
_cell.length_c   1.000
_cell.angle_alpha   90.00
_cell.angle_beta   90.00
_cell.angle_gamma   90.00
#
_symmetry.space_group_name_H-M   'P 1'
#
loop_
_entity.id
_entity.type
_entity.pdbx_description
1 polymer ?
#
loop_
_entity_poly.entity_id
_entity_poly.type
_entity_poly.pdbx_seq_one_letter_code
_entity_poly.pdbx_strand_id
1 'polypeptide(L)'
;MESVQSAQPLLFPQPTAGDLPPRDIVHKPARRATRPGLSVCVLGSGSGGNCTVVRLTDAKGQREAVLLDAGFGVRRTTAKLHEAGIGWRHVKAVMLTHLDRDHFKPSLTRALVEHRVTVHLHHWHLDELAHSRGTQPLFEHGLVEPFNTGIFVPTPGVTATTTRLQHDRQGTIGYRLSTRFGDIGFATDLGHAPRKLIEHFAGVDALCIESNYDERMTTQSSRPSFVNRRNLSDSGHLSNEQAYEAVQQIRDASPHGNPRHVVLLHRSSQCNHPTKVRRVFERDPQLIKRVTMTDQRKRTRWINVKPLRQVHRSQLTLAR
;
A
#
# COMPACT_ATOMS: atom_id res chain seq x y z
N MET A 1 -69.29 38.47 -24.37
CA MET A 1 -68.27 39.07 -25.25
C MET A 1 -67.28 39.80 -24.35
N GLU A 2 -66.30 39.14 -23.87
CA GLU A 2 -65.19 39.74 -23.06
C GLU A 2 -63.90 39.62 -23.84
N SER A 3 -63.31 40.80 -24.04
CA SER A 3 -62.08 41.00 -24.83
C SER A 3 -60.85 40.55 -24.07
N VAL A 4 -60.13 39.62 -24.67
CA VAL A 4 -58.76 39.15 -24.16
C VAL A 4 -57.76 40.23 -24.55
N GLN A 5 -57.18 40.91 -23.57
CA GLN A 5 -56.02 41.80 -23.75
C GLN A 5 -54.77 40.93 -23.85
N SER A 6 -54.05 41.08 -24.97
CA SER A 6 -52.75 40.47 -25.21
C SER A 6 -51.62 41.17 -24.40
N ALA A 7 -50.96 40.46 -23.55
CA ALA A 7 -49.78 40.95 -22.86
C ALA A 7 -48.54 40.96 -23.80
N GLN A 8 -47.91 42.14 -23.91
CA GLN A 8 -46.64 42.31 -24.64
C GLN A 8 -45.46 41.66 -23.84
N PRO A 9 -44.51 41.00 -24.50
CA PRO A 9 -43.33 40.46 -23.82
C PRO A 9 -42.36 41.60 -23.46
N LEU A 10 -41.88 41.57 -22.21
CA LEU A 10 -40.80 42.42 -21.70
C LEU A 10 -39.48 42.08 -22.41
N LEU A 11 -39.00 43.00 -23.24
CA LEU A 11 -37.67 42.94 -23.85
C LEU A 11 -36.61 43.32 -22.79
N PHE A 12 -35.85 42.36 -22.31
CA PHE A 12 -34.64 42.65 -21.55
C PHE A 12 -33.53 43.09 -22.51
N PRO A 13 -32.76 44.15 -22.20
CA PRO A 13 -31.65 44.58 -23.03
C PRO A 13 -30.54 43.51 -23.01
N GLN A 14 -30.01 43.18 -24.18
CA GLN A 14 -28.89 42.30 -24.34
C GLN A 14 -27.62 43.00 -23.84
N PRO A 15 -26.73 42.33 -23.06
CA PRO A 15 -25.48 42.94 -22.61
C PRO A 15 -24.57 43.25 -23.80
N THR A 16 -24.01 44.46 -23.83
CA THR A 16 -23.03 44.89 -24.83
C THR A 16 -21.66 44.26 -24.56
N ALA A 17 -20.82 44.14 -25.58
CA ALA A 17 -19.51 43.46 -25.53
C ALA A 17 -18.48 44.10 -24.56
N GLY A 18 -18.85 45.19 -23.85
CA GLY A 18 -17.99 45.86 -22.86
C GLY A 18 -18.24 45.45 -21.41
N ASP A 19 -19.30 44.69 -21.11
CA ASP A 19 -19.72 44.37 -19.72
C ASP A 19 -19.21 43.03 -19.16
N LEU A 20 -18.32 42.34 -19.87
CA LEU A 20 -17.70 41.13 -19.34
C LEU A 20 -16.53 41.51 -18.45
N PRO A 21 -16.49 41.08 -17.19
CA PRO A 21 -15.32 41.28 -16.35
C PRO A 21 -14.11 40.61 -16.98
N PRO A 22 -12.88 41.13 -16.78
CA PRO A 22 -11.68 40.55 -17.33
C PRO A 22 -11.60 39.11 -16.90
N ARG A 23 -11.40 38.18 -17.85
CA ARG A 23 -11.18 36.78 -17.55
C ARG A 23 -9.95 36.70 -16.65
N ASP A 24 -10.18 36.39 -15.38
CA ASP A 24 -9.11 36.02 -14.47
C ASP A 24 -8.31 34.91 -15.14
N ILE A 25 -7.08 35.22 -15.50
CA ILE A 25 -6.09 34.23 -15.94
C ILE A 25 -5.80 33.44 -14.69
N VAL A 26 -6.57 32.32 -14.49
CA VAL A 26 -6.26 31.34 -13.48
C VAL A 26 -4.91 30.76 -13.84
N HIS A 27 -3.86 31.34 -13.24
CA HIS A 27 -2.55 30.75 -13.26
C HIS A 27 -2.67 29.37 -12.65
N LYS A 28 -2.79 28.32 -13.50
CA LYS A 28 -2.58 26.95 -13.04
C LYS A 28 -1.23 26.94 -12.33
N PRO A 29 -1.20 26.58 -11.03
CA PRO A 29 0.08 26.54 -10.33
C PRO A 29 1.01 25.65 -11.12
N ALA A 30 2.19 26.17 -11.46
CA ALA A 30 3.21 25.45 -12.21
C ALA A 30 3.35 24.08 -11.53
N ARG A 31 3.08 22.99 -12.26
CA ARG A 31 3.26 21.63 -11.77
C ARG A 31 4.72 21.52 -11.33
N ARG A 32 4.94 21.52 -10.03
CA ARG A 32 6.28 21.26 -9.48
C ARG A 32 6.76 19.97 -10.15
N ALA A 33 7.84 20.11 -10.95
CA ALA A 33 8.44 18.96 -11.63
C ALA A 33 8.65 17.85 -10.58
N THR A 34 7.97 16.74 -10.77
CA THR A 34 8.08 15.60 -9.83
C THR A 34 9.46 15.00 -10.02
N ARG A 35 10.29 15.09 -8.98
CA ARG A 35 11.64 14.51 -9.01
C ARG A 35 11.54 12.99 -9.21
N PRO A 36 12.45 12.42 -10.03
CA PRO A 36 12.56 10.96 -10.13
C PRO A 36 12.74 10.33 -8.74
N GLY A 37 12.15 9.17 -8.51
CA GLY A 37 12.28 8.54 -7.20
C GLY A 37 11.26 7.46 -6.94
N LEU A 38 11.48 6.79 -5.81
CA LEU A 38 10.59 5.79 -5.24
C LEU A 38 9.84 6.39 -4.06
N SER A 39 8.55 6.09 -3.94
CA SER A 39 7.73 6.56 -2.83
C SER A 39 6.69 5.52 -2.45
N VAL A 40 6.36 5.45 -1.16
CA VAL A 40 5.30 4.59 -0.64
C VAL A 40 4.23 5.42 0.07
N CYS A 41 2.96 5.02 -0.08
CA CYS A 41 1.80 5.61 0.58
C CYS A 41 0.83 4.50 0.97
N VAL A 42 0.56 4.33 2.25
CA VAL A 42 -0.48 3.41 2.73
C VAL A 42 -1.81 4.11 2.59
N LEU A 43 -2.69 3.57 1.75
CA LEU A 43 -4.04 4.12 1.52
C LEU A 43 -4.98 3.85 2.69
N GLY A 44 -4.71 2.81 3.44
CA GLY A 44 -5.33 2.40 4.68
C GLY A 44 -4.89 1.00 5.04
N SER A 45 -4.85 0.70 6.34
CA SER A 45 -4.35 -0.58 6.84
C SER A 45 -5.01 -0.97 8.16
N GLY A 46 -5.43 -2.22 8.27
CA GLY A 46 -6.14 -2.84 9.40
C GLY A 46 -7.20 -3.82 8.93
N SER A 47 -7.90 -4.48 9.84
CA SER A 47 -8.90 -5.55 9.58
C SER A 47 -10.09 -5.15 8.67
N GLY A 48 -10.24 -3.88 8.33
CA GLY A 48 -11.28 -3.41 7.40
C GLY A 48 -10.80 -3.22 5.97
N GLY A 49 -9.57 -3.64 5.67
CA GLY A 49 -8.93 -3.61 4.36
C GLY A 49 -7.57 -2.96 4.37
N ASN A 50 -6.67 -3.52 3.59
CA ASN A 50 -5.29 -3.11 3.42
C ASN A 50 -5.04 -2.76 1.96
N CYS A 51 -4.36 -1.66 1.72
CA CYS A 51 -3.87 -1.29 0.40
C CYS A 51 -2.73 -0.27 0.54
N THR A 52 -1.60 -0.59 -0.04
CA THR A 52 -0.42 0.28 -0.07
C THR A 52 -0.01 0.54 -1.51
N VAL A 53 0.28 1.78 -1.85
CA VAL A 53 0.78 2.18 -3.17
C VAL A 53 2.27 2.40 -3.10
N VAL A 54 3.01 1.71 -3.95
CA VAL A 54 4.41 2.00 -4.26
C VAL A 54 4.45 2.69 -5.62
N ARG A 55 5.02 3.88 -5.67
CA ARG A 55 5.11 4.70 -6.88
C ARG A 55 6.55 4.89 -7.29
N LEU A 56 6.85 4.53 -8.53
CA LEU A 56 8.06 4.88 -9.23
C LEU A 56 7.80 6.10 -10.11
N THR A 57 8.68 7.10 -10.04
CA THR A 57 8.66 8.26 -10.94
C THR A 57 9.98 8.27 -11.71
N ASP A 58 9.92 8.31 -13.03
CA ASP A 58 11.09 8.35 -13.89
C ASP A 58 11.66 9.78 -14.08
N ALA A 59 12.72 9.90 -14.86
CA ALA A 59 13.36 11.19 -15.16
C ALA A 59 12.47 12.14 -15.99
N LYS A 60 11.49 11.58 -16.73
CA LYS A 60 10.51 12.34 -17.52
C LYS A 60 9.27 12.74 -16.71
N GLY A 61 9.23 12.36 -15.41
CA GLY A 61 8.09 12.61 -14.54
C GLY A 61 6.92 11.65 -14.77
N GLN A 62 7.11 10.59 -15.57
CA GLN A 62 6.11 9.54 -15.73
C GLN A 62 6.01 8.72 -14.44
N ARG A 63 4.80 8.30 -14.10
CA ARG A 63 4.52 7.61 -12.86
C ARG A 63 3.96 6.24 -13.15
N GLU A 64 4.54 5.25 -12.54
CA GLU A 64 4.01 3.91 -12.45
C GLU A 64 3.79 3.54 -10.99
N ALA A 65 2.77 2.75 -10.72
CA ALA A 65 2.40 2.34 -9.39
C ALA A 65 2.12 0.84 -9.33
N VAL A 66 2.55 0.26 -8.22
CA VAL A 66 2.21 -1.11 -7.83
C VAL A 66 1.40 -1.01 -6.54
N LEU A 67 0.31 -1.78 -6.44
CA LEU A 67 -0.42 -1.94 -5.19
C LEU A 67 0.11 -3.16 -4.45
N LEU A 68 0.37 -3.01 -3.18
CA LEU A 68 0.59 -4.11 -2.23
C LEU A 68 -0.71 -4.29 -1.48
N ASP A 69 -1.36 -5.40 -1.73
CA ASP A 69 -2.74 -5.73 -1.37
C ASP A 69 -3.82 -4.79 -1.96
N ALA A 70 -5.03 -5.26 -2.02
CA ALA A 70 -6.17 -4.58 -2.60
C ALA A 70 -7.47 -4.92 -1.84
N GLY A 71 -7.44 -4.75 -0.51
CA GLY A 71 -8.49 -5.15 0.42
C GLY A 71 -9.70 -4.21 0.50
N PHE A 72 -9.76 -3.15 -0.32
CA PHE A 72 -10.90 -2.24 -0.40
C PHE A 72 -11.78 -2.55 -1.61
N GLY A 73 -13.08 -2.27 -1.52
CA GLY A 73 -13.97 -2.28 -2.69
C GLY A 73 -13.60 -1.16 -3.69
N VAL A 74 -14.02 -1.32 -4.95
CA VAL A 74 -13.63 -0.46 -6.08
C VAL A 74 -13.82 1.03 -5.81
N ARG A 75 -14.97 1.46 -5.27
CA ARG A 75 -15.23 2.86 -4.94
C ARG A 75 -14.19 3.43 -3.99
N ARG A 76 -13.91 2.70 -2.91
CA ARG A 76 -12.95 3.14 -1.88
C ARG A 76 -11.52 3.14 -2.41
N THR A 77 -11.13 2.12 -3.18
CA THR A 77 -9.80 2.07 -3.81
C THR A 77 -9.62 3.24 -4.76
N THR A 78 -10.59 3.51 -5.65
CA THR A 78 -10.52 4.64 -6.59
C THR A 78 -10.43 5.99 -5.88
N ALA A 79 -11.26 6.22 -4.86
CA ALA A 79 -11.21 7.46 -4.07
C ALA A 79 -9.86 7.65 -3.38
N LYS A 80 -9.34 6.58 -2.76
CA LYS A 80 -8.04 6.60 -2.07
C LYS A 80 -6.86 6.81 -3.02
N LEU A 81 -6.87 6.19 -4.17
CA LEU A 81 -5.89 6.44 -5.24
C LEU A 81 -5.94 7.91 -5.67
N HIS A 82 -7.13 8.45 -5.91
CA HIS A 82 -7.30 9.84 -6.29
C HIS A 82 -6.79 10.80 -5.20
N GLU A 83 -7.12 10.57 -3.92
CA GLU A 83 -6.56 11.30 -2.77
C GLU A 83 -5.02 11.27 -2.73
N ALA A 84 -4.42 10.18 -3.21
CA ALA A 84 -2.97 10.01 -3.32
C ALA A 84 -2.39 10.64 -4.61
N GLY A 85 -3.22 11.19 -5.50
CA GLY A 85 -2.81 11.75 -6.79
C GLY A 85 -2.43 10.67 -7.82
N ILE A 86 -2.98 9.45 -7.66
CA ILE A 86 -2.79 8.30 -8.55
C ILE A 86 -4.13 7.99 -9.24
N GLY A 87 -4.14 7.87 -10.56
CA GLY A 87 -5.26 7.28 -11.30
C GLY A 87 -4.96 5.84 -11.68
N TRP A 88 -5.98 5.05 -11.96
CA TRP A 88 -5.85 3.66 -12.39
C TRP A 88 -4.86 3.47 -13.55
N ARG A 89 -4.78 4.42 -14.49
CA ARG A 89 -3.82 4.41 -15.61
C ARG A 89 -2.35 4.29 -15.17
N HIS A 90 -2.04 4.68 -13.93
CA HIS A 90 -0.69 4.56 -13.37
C HIS A 90 -0.44 3.21 -12.71
N VAL A 91 -1.51 2.49 -12.32
CA VAL A 91 -1.41 1.19 -11.63
C VAL A 91 -1.11 0.13 -12.68
N LYS A 92 0.01 -0.56 -12.54
CA LYS A 92 0.48 -1.60 -13.46
C LYS A 92 0.26 -2.99 -12.89
N ALA A 93 0.39 -3.13 -11.58
CA ALA A 93 0.26 -4.42 -10.91
C ALA A 93 -0.39 -4.28 -9.53
N VAL A 94 -1.02 -5.35 -9.10
CA VAL A 94 -1.37 -5.66 -7.71
C VAL A 94 -0.52 -6.86 -7.30
N MET A 95 0.17 -6.76 -6.18
CA MET A 95 0.93 -7.86 -5.58
C MET A 95 0.22 -8.25 -4.29
N LEU A 96 -0.32 -9.45 -4.23
CA LEU A 96 -1.10 -9.94 -3.11
C LEU A 96 -0.20 -10.70 -2.13
N THR A 97 -0.29 -10.36 -0.86
CA THR A 97 0.36 -11.12 0.21
C THR A 97 -0.35 -12.46 0.44
N HIS A 98 -1.67 -12.43 0.44
CA HIS A 98 -2.59 -13.57 0.54
C HIS A 98 -4.01 -13.13 0.12
N LEU A 99 -5.02 -14.01 0.23
CA LEU A 99 -6.36 -13.77 -0.31
C LEU A 99 -7.44 -13.47 0.73
N ASP A 100 -7.06 -13.19 1.97
CA ASP A 100 -8.03 -12.80 2.99
C ASP A 100 -8.84 -11.57 2.56
N ARG A 101 -10.09 -11.50 3.04
CA ARG A 101 -11.06 -10.48 2.60
C ARG A 101 -10.60 -9.04 2.77
N ASP A 102 -9.69 -8.77 3.66
CA ASP A 102 -9.10 -7.46 3.88
C ASP A 102 -7.78 -7.24 3.12
N HIS A 103 -7.32 -8.22 2.31
CA HIS A 103 -6.17 -8.12 1.43
C HIS A 103 -6.52 -8.19 -0.04
N PHE A 104 -7.62 -8.87 -0.40
CA PHE A 104 -8.15 -8.86 -1.76
C PHE A 104 -9.68 -8.77 -1.79
N LYS A 105 -10.22 -7.90 -2.65
CA LYS A 105 -11.67 -7.80 -2.92
C LYS A 105 -11.97 -8.17 -4.36
N PRO A 106 -12.67 -9.28 -4.61
CA PRO A 106 -13.09 -9.68 -5.96
C PRO A 106 -13.88 -8.61 -6.72
N SER A 107 -14.56 -7.71 -6.00
CA SER A 107 -15.24 -6.55 -6.62
C SER A 107 -14.31 -5.60 -7.38
N LEU A 108 -13.00 -5.73 -7.25
CA LEU A 108 -12.00 -4.98 -8.02
C LEU A 108 -11.78 -5.56 -9.42
N THR A 109 -12.14 -6.82 -9.68
CA THR A 109 -11.87 -7.52 -10.95
C THR A 109 -12.20 -6.68 -12.16
N ARG A 110 -13.40 -6.07 -12.21
CA ARG A 110 -13.79 -5.24 -13.35
C ARG A 110 -12.81 -4.08 -13.59
N ALA A 111 -12.41 -3.37 -12.54
CA ALA A 111 -11.45 -2.25 -12.67
C ALA A 111 -10.05 -2.75 -13.07
N LEU A 112 -9.62 -3.90 -12.53
CA LEU A 112 -8.32 -4.50 -12.89
C LEU A 112 -8.29 -4.90 -14.38
N VAL A 113 -9.36 -5.49 -14.88
CA VAL A 113 -9.51 -5.85 -16.31
C VAL A 113 -9.56 -4.60 -17.18
N GLU A 114 -10.41 -3.62 -16.86
CA GLU A 114 -10.58 -2.37 -17.61
C GLU A 114 -9.24 -1.61 -17.77
N HIS A 115 -8.43 -1.61 -16.73
CA HIS A 115 -7.15 -0.92 -16.72
C HIS A 115 -5.95 -1.82 -16.99
N ARG A 116 -6.17 -3.10 -17.35
CA ARG A 116 -5.14 -4.09 -17.64
C ARG A 116 -4.07 -4.19 -16.54
N VAL A 117 -4.53 -4.27 -15.29
CA VAL A 117 -3.67 -4.38 -14.12
C VAL A 117 -3.38 -5.85 -13.85
N THR A 118 -2.12 -6.23 -13.88
CA THR A 118 -1.69 -7.60 -13.59
C THR A 118 -1.79 -7.90 -12.09
N VAL A 119 -2.27 -9.09 -11.75
CA VAL A 119 -2.35 -9.58 -10.37
C VAL A 119 -1.27 -10.63 -10.16
N HIS A 120 -0.27 -10.29 -9.35
CA HIS A 120 0.77 -11.21 -8.92
C HIS A 120 0.40 -11.81 -7.56
N LEU A 121 0.45 -13.13 -7.48
CA LEU A 121 0.21 -13.86 -6.24
C LEU A 121 1.07 -15.12 -6.19
N HIS A 122 1.33 -15.62 -4.99
CA HIS A 122 2.05 -16.88 -4.88
C HIS A 122 1.19 -18.04 -5.39
N HIS A 123 1.79 -19.01 -6.07
CA HIS A 123 1.07 -20.12 -6.71
C HIS A 123 0.15 -20.91 -5.75
N TRP A 124 0.43 -20.93 -4.45
CA TRP A 124 -0.46 -21.58 -3.48
C TRP A 124 -1.87 -21.01 -3.41
N HIS A 125 -1.99 -19.71 -3.74
CA HIS A 125 -3.27 -19.00 -3.71
C HIS A 125 -3.98 -19.04 -5.06
N LEU A 126 -3.38 -19.69 -6.08
CA LEU A 126 -3.94 -19.68 -7.43
C LEU A 126 -5.30 -20.37 -7.48
N ASP A 127 -5.42 -21.55 -6.88
CA ASP A 127 -6.67 -22.31 -6.84
C ASP A 127 -7.75 -21.55 -6.07
N GLU A 128 -7.39 -20.93 -4.95
CA GLU A 128 -8.33 -20.12 -4.17
C GLU A 128 -8.81 -18.90 -4.96
N LEU A 129 -7.92 -18.21 -5.68
CA LEU A 129 -8.28 -17.11 -6.57
C LEU A 129 -9.19 -17.60 -7.70
N ALA A 130 -8.88 -18.73 -8.34
CA ALA A 130 -9.66 -19.29 -9.43
C ALA A 130 -11.09 -19.68 -9.01
N HIS A 131 -11.28 -20.15 -7.78
CA HIS A 131 -12.59 -20.50 -7.22
C HIS A 131 -13.29 -19.32 -6.55
N SER A 132 -12.62 -18.17 -6.41
CA SER A 132 -13.24 -16.99 -5.84
C SER A 132 -14.28 -16.39 -6.79
N ARG A 133 -15.49 -16.16 -6.27
CA ARG A 133 -16.59 -15.64 -7.10
C ARG A 133 -16.27 -14.29 -7.69
N GLY A 134 -16.32 -14.18 -9.02
CA GLY A 134 -16.16 -12.93 -9.76
C GLY A 134 -14.73 -12.62 -10.18
N THR A 135 -13.78 -13.54 -10.02
CA THR A 135 -12.37 -13.38 -10.44
C THR A 135 -12.06 -13.99 -11.81
N GLN A 136 -12.95 -14.81 -12.37
CA GLN A 136 -12.77 -15.46 -13.67
C GLN A 136 -12.30 -14.52 -14.79
N PRO A 137 -12.82 -13.29 -14.94
CA PRO A 137 -12.34 -12.36 -15.96
C PRO A 137 -10.85 -12.03 -15.88
N LEU A 138 -10.20 -12.13 -14.71
CA LEU A 138 -8.76 -11.94 -14.59
C LEU A 138 -7.99 -13.01 -15.36
N PHE A 139 -8.44 -14.26 -15.29
CA PHE A 139 -7.85 -15.39 -16.00
C PHE A 139 -8.15 -15.32 -17.50
N GLU A 140 -9.37 -15.02 -17.90
CA GLU A 140 -9.81 -14.88 -19.28
C GLU A 140 -9.02 -13.80 -20.03
N HIS A 141 -8.60 -12.74 -19.32
CA HIS A 141 -7.82 -11.63 -19.89
C HIS A 141 -6.30 -11.80 -19.70
N GLY A 142 -5.85 -12.92 -19.14
CA GLY A 142 -4.42 -13.19 -18.92
C GLY A 142 -3.77 -12.21 -17.95
N LEU A 143 -4.50 -11.77 -16.92
CA LEU A 143 -4.02 -10.80 -15.95
C LEU A 143 -3.58 -11.43 -14.62
N VAL A 144 -3.52 -12.74 -14.52
CA VAL A 144 -3.03 -13.47 -13.35
C VAL A 144 -1.64 -14.00 -13.63
N GLU A 145 -0.68 -13.55 -12.85
CA GLU A 145 0.71 -14.02 -12.93
C GLU A 145 1.12 -14.64 -11.59
N PRO A 146 0.98 -15.97 -11.48
CA PRO A 146 1.45 -16.68 -10.30
C PRO A 146 2.97 -16.73 -10.28
N PHE A 147 3.55 -16.60 -9.09
CA PHE A 147 4.98 -16.78 -8.88
C PHE A 147 5.26 -17.83 -7.82
N ASN A 148 6.47 -18.40 -7.88
CA ASN A 148 7.10 -19.14 -6.81
C ASN A 148 8.00 -18.21 -5.98
N THR A 149 8.65 -18.73 -4.95
CA THR A 149 9.72 -17.99 -4.28
C THR A 149 10.82 -17.64 -5.27
N GLY A 150 11.24 -16.37 -5.30
CA GLY A 150 12.27 -15.94 -6.23
C GLY A 150 12.19 -14.45 -6.57
N ILE A 151 12.58 -14.14 -7.79
CA ILE A 151 12.70 -12.78 -8.31
C ILE A 151 11.74 -12.62 -9.49
N PHE A 152 10.94 -11.55 -9.51
CA PHE A 152 10.13 -11.15 -10.65
C PHE A 152 10.05 -9.62 -10.79
N VAL A 153 9.53 -9.13 -11.91
CA VAL A 153 9.45 -7.70 -12.25
C VAL A 153 7.98 -7.31 -12.41
N PRO A 154 7.33 -6.76 -11.37
CA PRO A 154 5.92 -6.39 -11.45
C PRO A 154 5.64 -5.18 -12.36
N THR A 155 6.65 -4.34 -12.57
CA THR A 155 6.64 -3.23 -13.54
C THR A 155 8.08 -2.85 -13.86
N PRO A 156 8.38 -2.28 -15.04
CA PRO A 156 9.74 -1.87 -15.40
C PRO A 156 10.41 -1.01 -14.33
N GLY A 157 11.64 -1.37 -13.96
CA GLY A 157 12.43 -0.67 -12.94
C GLY A 157 12.10 -1.00 -11.48
N VAL A 158 11.20 -1.94 -11.23
CA VAL A 158 10.92 -2.52 -9.91
C VAL A 158 11.20 -4.02 -9.95
N THR A 159 12.14 -4.48 -9.15
CA THR A 159 12.39 -5.91 -8.93
C THR A 159 11.79 -6.32 -7.61
N ALA A 160 11.01 -7.38 -7.58
CA ALA A 160 10.44 -7.96 -6.38
C ALA A 160 11.16 -9.27 -6.02
N THR A 161 11.55 -9.40 -4.76
CA THR A 161 11.96 -10.67 -4.16
C THR A 161 11.02 -11.00 -3.01
N THR A 162 10.83 -12.30 -2.73
CA THR A 162 9.78 -12.77 -1.83
C THR A 162 10.32 -13.67 -0.74
N THR A 163 9.66 -13.67 0.41
CA THR A 163 9.85 -14.64 1.48
C THR A 163 8.51 -15.13 2.01
N ARG A 164 8.40 -16.43 2.22
CA ARG A 164 7.20 -17.04 2.82
C ARG A 164 7.20 -16.81 4.32
N LEU A 165 6.03 -16.39 4.84
CA LEU A 165 5.80 -16.15 6.26
C LEU A 165 4.64 -17.02 6.76
N GLN A 166 4.64 -17.31 8.05
CA GLN A 166 3.54 -18.05 8.66
C GLN A 166 2.39 -17.12 8.97
N HIS A 167 1.23 -17.45 8.43
CA HIS A 167 -0.05 -16.86 8.74
C HIS A 167 -1.12 -17.88 8.37
N ASP A 168 -2.06 -18.13 9.26
CA ASP A 168 -3.11 -19.12 9.07
C ASP A 168 -2.64 -20.43 8.41
N ARG A 169 -3.49 -21.03 7.58
CA ARG A 169 -3.22 -22.34 6.95
C ARG A 169 -2.24 -22.24 5.78
N GLN A 170 -2.34 -21.20 4.97
CA GLN A 170 -1.58 -21.11 3.71
C GLN A 170 -0.36 -20.22 3.83
N GLY A 171 -0.33 -19.32 4.80
CA GLY A 171 0.74 -18.35 4.99
C GLY A 171 0.55 -17.09 4.16
N THR A 172 1.50 -16.17 4.31
CA THR A 172 1.54 -14.88 3.64
C THR A 172 2.91 -14.65 3.01
N ILE A 173 3.00 -13.67 2.14
CA ILE A 173 4.24 -13.31 1.43
C ILE A 173 4.77 -11.97 1.92
N GLY A 174 6.01 -11.96 2.39
CA GLY A 174 6.80 -10.75 2.54
C GLY A 174 7.48 -10.39 1.22
N TYR A 175 7.43 -9.12 0.85
CA TYR A 175 8.03 -8.57 -0.37
C TYR A 175 9.18 -7.64 -0.08
N ARG A 176 10.29 -7.77 -0.81
CA ARG A 176 11.29 -6.72 -0.95
C ARG A 176 11.21 -6.18 -2.36
N LEU A 177 10.91 -4.89 -2.50
CA LEU A 177 10.89 -4.17 -3.76
C LEU A 177 12.18 -3.37 -3.90
N SER A 178 12.95 -3.68 -4.91
CA SER A 178 14.24 -3.04 -5.19
C SER A 178 14.17 -2.20 -6.45
N THR A 179 14.69 -0.99 -6.38
CA THR A 179 14.79 -0.06 -7.51
C THR A 179 16.15 0.65 -7.48
N ARG A 180 16.50 1.37 -8.54
CA ARG A 180 17.67 2.27 -8.52
C ARG A 180 17.57 3.38 -7.47
N PHE A 181 16.39 3.66 -6.92
CA PHE A 181 16.14 4.73 -5.97
C PHE A 181 16.04 4.26 -4.52
N GLY A 182 16.22 2.98 -4.26
CA GLY A 182 16.18 2.38 -2.93
C GLY A 182 15.27 1.16 -2.87
N ASP A 183 15.20 0.58 -1.68
CA ASP A 183 14.52 -0.68 -1.40
C ASP A 183 13.40 -0.49 -0.37
N ILE A 184 12.29 -1.20 -0.55
CA ILE A 184 11.17 -1.26 0.38
C ILE A 184 10.97 -2.71 0.82
N GLY A 185 10.94 -2.96 2.14
CA GLY A 185 10.45 -4.20 2.72
C GLY A 185 8.98 -4.06 3.09
N PHE A 186 8.16 -5.06 2.79
CA PHE A 186 6.73 -5.08 3.11
C PHE A 186 6.34 -6.46 3.64
N ALA A 187 5.83 -6.52 4.87
CA ALA A 187 5.28 -7.72 5.47
C ALA A 187 4.11 -7.37 6.40
N THR A 188 3.02 -8.07 6.24
CA THR A 188 1.82 -7.95 7.05
C THR A 188 1.22 -9.32 7.27
N ASP A 189 0.42 -9.46 8.31
CA ASP A 189 -0.20 -10.71 8.70
C ASP A 189 0.84 -11.82 8.87
N LEU A 190 1.60 -11.68 9.93
CA LEU A 190 2.63 -12.65 10.31
C LEU A 190 2.62 -12.84 11.83
N GLY A 191 2.57 -14.10 12.28
CA GLY A 191 2.53 -14.42 13.72
C GLY A 191 3.85 -14.21 14.43
N HIS A 192 4.96 -14.25 13.69
CA HIS A 192 6.32 -13.97 14.20
C HIS A 192 7.23 -13.50 13.05
N ALA A 193 8.34 -12.86 13.41
CA ALA A 193 9.36 -12.42 12.46
C ALA A 193 10.53 -13.43 12.44
N PRO A 194 10.56 -14.42 11.53
CA PRO A 194 11.61 -15.41 11.47
C PRO A 194 12.93 -14.80 10.98
N ARG A 195 14.05 -15.43 11.32
CA ARG A 195 15.40 -15.01 10.91
C ARG A 195 15.52 -14.74 9.41
N LYS A 196 14.90 -15.57 8.58
CA LYS A 196 14.87 -15.37 7.11
C LYS A 196 14.22 -14.05 6.70
N LEU A 197 13.21 -13.54 7.44
CA LEU A 197 12.61 -12.25 7.18
C LEU A 197 13.57 -11.12 7.55
N ILE A 198 14.24 -11.23 8.70
CA ILE A 198 15.24 -10.26 9.15
C ILE A 198 16.36 -10.12 8.11
N GLU A 199 16.90 -11.24 7.65
CA GLU A 199 17.93 -11.30 6.62
C GLU A 199 17.43 -10.74 5.28
N HIS A 200 16.20 -11.08 4.88
CA HIS A 200 15.57 -10.62 3.64
C HIS A 200 15.37 -9.10 3.63
N PHE A 201 15.07 -8.52 4.79
CA PHE A 201 14.83 -7.08 4.91
C PHE A 201 16.05 -6.28 5.39
N ALA A 202 17.19 -6.95 5.65
CA ALA A 202 18.41 -6.24 5.96
C ALA A 202 18.78 -5.25 4.84
N GLY A 203 19.03 -4.00 5.21
CA GLY A 203 19.43 -2.94 4.29
C GLY A 203 18.30 -2.26 3.49
N VAL A 204 17.01 -2.57 3.74
CA VAL A 204 15.92 -1.80 3.10
C VAL A 204 15.89 -0.37 3.60
N ASP A 205 15.57 0.57 2.73
CA ASP A 205 15.51 2.01 3.06
C ASP A 205 14.19 2.40 3.75
N ALA A 206 13.11 1.72 3.39
CA ALA A 206 11.81 1.82 4.05
C ALA A 206 11.29 0.43 4.39
N LEU A 207 10.82 0.26 5.62
CA LEU A 207 10.25 -0.98 6.12
C LEU A 207 8.78 -0.75 6.45
N CYS A 208 7.90 -1.47 5.78
CA CYS A 208 6.48 -1.56 6.07
C CYS A 208 6.23 -2.90 6.75
N ILE A 209 5.94 -2.89 8.05
CA ILE A 209 5.81 -4.12 8.85
C ILE A 209 4.58 -4.05 9.75
N GLU A 210 3.98 -5.19 10.04
CA GLU A 210 2.86 -5.29 10.93
C GLU A 210 3.19 -4.84 12.37
N SER A 211 2.20 -4.21 13.05
CA SER A 211 2.16 -3.98 14.50
C SER A 211 0.69 -4.01 14.92
N ASN A 212 0.16 -5.23 15.04
CA ASN A 212 -1.28 -5.46 15.10
C ASN A 212 -1.88 -5.18 16.46
N TYR A 213 -1.34 -5.76 17.52
CA TYR A 213 -2.00 -5.75 18.83
C TYR A 213 -1.08 -5.37 19.99
N ASP A 214 -1.71 -4.87 21.07
CA ASP A 214 -1.16 -4.78 22.41
C ASP A 214 -1.59 -6.03 23.19
N GLU A 215 -0.67 -6.76 23.79
CA GLU A 215 -0.94 -8.03 24.48
C GLU A 215 -1.95 -7.89 25.60
N ARG A 216 -1.81 -6.82 26.42
CA ARG A 216 -2.72 -6.57 27.53
C ARG A 216 -4.13 -6.24 27.05
N MET A 217 -4.27 -5.42 26.00
CA MET A 217 -5.58 -5.15 25.41
C MET A 217 -6.21 -6.40 24.81
N THR A 218 -5.42 -7.28 24.20
CA THR A 218 -5.91 -8.53 23.62
C THR A 218 -6.41 -9.50 24.68
N THR A 219 -5.64 -9.71 25.74
CA THR A 219 -6.01 -10.61 26.84
C THR A 219 -7.24 -10.12 27.62
N GLN A 220 -7.45 -8.79 27.70
CA GLN A 220 -8.59 -8.15 28.36
C GLN A 220 -9.78 -7.92 27.41
N SER A 221 -9.67 -8.27 26.15
CA SER A 221 -10.74 -8.02 25.17
C SER A 221 -11.93 -8.96 25.38
N SER A 222 -13.12 -8.50 25.04
CA SER A 222 -14.36 -9.31 25.05
C SER A 222 -14.50 -10.25 23.86
N ARG A 223 -13.47 -10.39 23.03
CA ARG A 223 -13.45 -11.33 21.89
C ARG A 223 -13.52 -12.77 22.39
N PRO A 224 -14.11 -13.69 21.60
CA PRO A 224 -14.06 -15.10 21.91
C PRO A 224 -12.62 -15.58 22.14
N SER A 225 -12.42 -16.42 23.15
CA SER A 225 -11.09 -16.88 23.57
C SER A 225 -10.28 -17.56 22.46
N PHE A 226 -10.97 -18.27 21.54
CA PHE A 226 -10.33 -18.92 20.41
C PHE A 226 -9.77 -17.91 19.40
N VAL A 227 -10.43 -16.74 19.21
CA VAL A 227 -9.95 -15.66 18.35
C VAL A 227 -8.69 -15.04 18.97
N ASN A 228 -8.71 -14.78 20.28
CA ASN A 228 -7.55 -14.24 20.97
C ASN A 228 -6.37 -15.21 20.92
N ARG A 229 -6.61 -16.52 21.16
CA ARG A 229 -5.55 -17.54 21.06
C ARG A 229 -4.95 -17.61 19.66
N ARG A 230 -5.78 -17.55 18.60
CA ARG A 230 -5.27 -17.52 17.22
C ARG A 230 -4.39 -16.28 17.01
N ASN A 231 -4.88 -15.09 17.38
CA ASN A 231 -4.13 -13.84 17.17
C ASN A 231 -2.78 -13.81 17.91
N LEU A 232 -2.69 -14.44 19.07
CA LEU A 232 -1.49 -14.54 19.90
C LEU A 232 -0.54 -15.68 19.49
N SER A 233 -0.95 -16.52 18.53
CA SER A 233 -0.14 -17.67 18.09
C SER A 233 0.91 -17.28 17.03
N ASP A 234 1.87 -18.18 16.79
CA ASP A 234 2.90 -18.00 15.75
C ASP A 234 2.36 -17.91 14.32
N SER A 235 1.09 -18.26 14.11
CA SER A 235 0.36 -18.11 12.85
C SER A 235 -0.66 -16.96 12.87
N GLY A 236 -0.71 -16.18 13.94
CA GLY A 236 -1.59 -15.03 14.11
C GLY A 236 -0.99 -13.74 13.57
N HIS A 237 -0.78 -12.78 14.47
CA HIS A 237 -0.28 -11.44 14.13
C HIS A 237 0.88 -11.04 15.04
N LEU A 238 1.66 -10.03 14.64
CA LEU A 238 2.69 -9.45 15.51
C LEU A 238 2.07 -8.54 16.59
N SER A 239 2.51 -8.71 17.84
CA SER A 239 2.31 -7.69 18.86
C SER A 239 3.16 -6.44 18.59
N ASN A 240 2.88 -5.36 19.32
CA ASN A 240 3.72 -4.16 19.26
C ASN A 240 5.16 -4.44 19.69
N GLU A 241 5.34 -5.32 20.68
CA GLU A 241 6.66 -5.74 21.18
C GLU A 241 7.43 -6.53 20.12
N GLN A 242 6.80 -7.56 19.55
CA GLN A 242 7.40 -8.36 18.49
C GLN A 242 7.75 -7.52 17.25
N ALA A 243 6.87 -6.55 16.90
CA ALA A 243 7.15 -5.62 15.81
C ALA A 243 8.38 -4.75 16.11
N TYR A 244 8.50 -4.24 17.33
CA TYR A 244 9.65 -3.47 17.77
C TYR A 244 10.94 -4.30 17.71
N GLU A 245 10.92 -5.51 18.25
CA GLU A 245 12.07 -6.43 18.22
C GLU A 245 12.48 -6.78 16.78
N ALA A 246 11.52 -7.06 15.90
CA ALA A 246 11.80 -7.33 14.49
C ALA A 246 12.47 -6.12 13.81
N VAL A 247 11.98 -4.91 14.07
CA VAL A 247 12.57 -3.67 13.52
C VAL A 247 13.99 -3.47 14.05
N GLN A 248 14.26 -3.76 15.34
CA GLN A 248 15.60 -3.68 15.90
C GLN A 248 16.54 -4.69 15.24
N GLN A 249 16.14 -5.96 15.14
CA GLN A 249 16.94 -7.00 14.49
C GLN A 249 17.24 -6.68 13.02
N ILE A 250 16.26 -6.17 12.27
CA ILE A 250 16.46 -5.73 10.88
C ILE A 250 17.48 -4.58 10.84
N ARG A 251 17.37 -3.63 11.75
CA ARG A 251 18.30 -2.48 11.84
C ARG A 251 19.72 -2.96 12.17
N ASP A 252 19.86 -3.87 13.11
CA ASP A 252 21.18 -4.41 13.52
C ASP A 252 21.84 -5.25 12.41
N ALA A 253 21.03 -5.97 11.63
CA ALA A 253 21.48 -6.69 10.44
C ALA A 253 21.74 -5.78 9.23
N SER A 254 21.37 -4.49 9.32
CA SER A 254 21.43 -3.56 8.18
C SER A 254 22.68 -2.69 8.22
N PRO A 255 23.37 -2.47 7.09
CA PRO A 255 24.45 -1.50 7.01
C PRO A 255 23.88 -0.09 7.22
N HIS A 256 24.66 0.79 7.82
CA HIS A 256 24.39 2.23 7.92
C HIS A 256 23.12 2.62 8.70
N GLY A 257 22.60 1.75 9.57
CA GLY A 257 21.45 2.06 10.43
C GLY A 257 20.10 2.18 9.71
N ASN A 258 19.93 1.48 8.57
CA ASN A 258 18.63 1.31 7.91
C ASN A 258 17.65 0.52 8.80
N PRO A 259 16.32 0.65 8.62
CA PRO A 259 15.63 1.51 7.66
C PRO A 259 15.54 2.97 8.11
N ARG A 260 15.44 3.90 7.15
CA ARG A 260 15.16 5.33 7.43
C ARG A 260 13.72 5.61 7.76
N HIS A 261 12.82 4.79 7.24
CA HIS A 261 11.37 4.90 7.46
C HIS A 261 10.84 3.55 7.90
N VAL A 262 10.09 3.55 9.00
CA VAL A 262 9.35 2.38 9.50
C VAL A 262 7.88 2.73 9.46
N VAL A 263 7.11 1.96 8.70
CA VAL A 263 5.67 2.14 8.53
C VAL A 263 4.97 0.97 9.20
N LEU A 264 4.27 1.24 10.30
CA LEU A 264 3.58 0.21 11.06
C LEU A 264 2.19 -0.04 10.49
N LEU A 265 1.98 -1.27 10.03
CA LEU A 265 0.79 -1.72 9.30
C LEU A 265 -0.18 -2.48 10.21
N HIS A 266 -1.36 -2.72 9.69
CA HIS A 266 -2.37 -3.70 10.15
C HIS A 266 -2.74 -3.59 11.63
N ARG A 267 -2.80 -2.37 12.15
CA ARG A 267 -3.13 -2.13 13.56
C ARG A 267 -4.60 -2.50 13.85
N SER A 268 -4.82 -3.38 14.81
CA SER A 268 -6.16 -3.76 15.27
C SER A 268 -6.90 -2.54 15.85
N SER A 269 -8.14 -2.36 15.44
CA SER A 269 -9.01 -1.30 15.99
C SER A 269 -9.56 -1.61 17.37
N GLN A 270 -9.54 -2.87 17.79
CA GLN A 270 -10.09 -3.34 19.07
C GLN A 270 -9.01 -3.68 20.10
N CYS A 271 -7.90 -4.27 19.64
CA CYS A 271 -6.85 -4.77 20.52
C CYS A 271 -5.57 -3.93 20.44
N ASN A 272 -5.64 -2.70 19.91
CA ASN A 272 -4.49 -1.80 19.85
C ASN A 272 -4.94 -0.32 19.85
N HIS A 273 -4.02 0.54 20.25
CA HIS A 273 -4.21 2.00 20.21
C HIS A 273 -2.89 2.68 19.85
N PRO A 274 -2.90 3.82 19.13
CA PRO A 274 -1.66 4.53 18.75
C PRO A 274 -0.74 4.85 19.94
N THR A 275 -1.30 5.14 21.12
CA THR A 275 -0.50 5.40 22.32
C THR A 275 0.25 4.16 22.82
N LYS A 276 -0.33 2.96 22.62
CA LYS A 276 0.32 1.70 22.98
C LYS A 276 1.51 1.41 22.06
N VAL A 277 1.31 1.56 20.76
CA VAL A 277 2.38 1.47 19.78
C VAL A 277 3.48 2.48 20.09
N ARG A 278 3.11 3.75 20.29
CA ARG A 278 4.06 4.82 20.60
C ARG A 278 4.91 4.48 21.83
N ARG A 279 4.29 4.03 22.92
CA ARG A 279 4.99 3.66 24.17
C ARG A 279 6.08 2.62 23.96
N VAL A 280 5.85 1.64 23.08
CA VAL A 280 6.82 0.59 22.77
C VAL A 280 7.99 1.17 21.97
N PHE A 281 7.70 1.95 20.92
CA PHE A 281 8.72 2.47 20.02
C PHE A 281 9.48 3.68 20.57
N GLU A 282 8.94 4.40 21.57
CA GLU A 282 9.63 5.48 22.28
C GLU A 282 10.78 5.01 23.18
N ARG A 283 10.92 3.70 23.41
CA ARG A 283 12.11 3.12 24.07
C ARG A 283 13.40 3.43 23.29
N ASP A 284 13.28 3.64 21.98
CA ASP A 284 14.37 4.12 21.13
C ASP A 284 14.00 5.50 20.57
N PRO A 285 14.58 6.60 21.15
CA PRO A 285 14.28 7.97 20.72
C PRO A 285 14.72 8.29 19.27
N GLN A 286 15.61 7.50 18.69
CA GLN A 286 16.02 7.65 17.28
C GLN A 286 15.07 6.90 16.35
N LEU A 287 14.60 5.73 16.77
CA LEU A 287 13.69 4.93 15.99
C LEU A 287 12.31 5.58 15.89
N ILE A 288 11.75 6.07 16.99
CA ILE A 288 10.40 6.67 16.99
C ILE A 288 10.27 7.85 16.01
N LYS A 289 11.33 8.60 15.77
CA LYS A 289 11.38 9.69 14.77
C LYS A 289 11.22 9.19 13.32
N ARG A 290 11.47 7.91 13.07
CA ARG A 290 11.38 7.25 11.76
C ARG A 290 10.05 6.51 11.58
N VAL A 291 9.24 6.39 12.64
CA VAL A 291 8.00 5.61 12.65
C VAL A 291 6.83 6.40 12.10
N THR A 292 6.10 5.79 11.20
CA THR A 292 4.79 6.23 10.72
C THR A 292 3.76 5.17 11.10
N MET A 293 2.82 5.52 11.95
CA MET A 293 1.68 4.64 12.28
C MET A 293 0.58 4.83 11.24
N THR A 294 0.06 3.73 10.70
CA THR A 294 -1.03 3.76 9.73
C THR A 294 -2.40 3.81 10.39
N ASP A 295 -3.39 4.14 9.60
CA ASP A 295 -4.79 4.20 10.00
C ASP A 295 -5.67 3.46 9.01
N GLN A 296 -6.77 2.85 9.49
CA GLN A 296 -7.70 2.12 8.65
C GLN A 296 -8.41 3.00 7.63
N ARG A 297 -8.64 4.26 7.94
CA ARG A 297 -9.50 5.17 7.16
C ARG A 297 -8.72 6.28 6.48
N LYS A 298 -7.58 6.70 7.06
CA LYS A 298 -6.76 7.81 6.57
C LYS A 298 -5.51 7.27 5.90
N ARG A 299 -5.21 7.78 4.70
CA ARG A 299 -3.94 7.48 4.05
C ARG A 299 -2.77 8.18 4.76
N THR A 300 -1.58 7.63 4.60
CA THR A 300 -0.35 8.33 5.01
C THR A 300 -0.03 9.46 4.03
N ARG A 301 0.87 10.36 4.42
CA ARG A 301 1.60 11.17 3.44
C ARG A 301 2.48 10.27 2.59
N TRP A 302 2.91 10.75 1.42
CA TRP A 302 3.91 10.07 0.64
C TRP A 302 5.25 10.05 1.39
N ILE A 303 5.82 8.87 1.55
CA ILE A 303 7.14 8.63 2.12
C ILE A 303 8.08 8.45 0.94
N ASN A 304 9.00 9.39 0.76
CA ASN A 304 10.00 9.31 -0.31
C ASN A 304 11.15 8.42 0.16
N VAL A 305 11.35 7.32 -0.54
CA VAL A 305 12.44 6.39 -0.27
C VAL A 305 13.72 6.93 -0.89
N LYS A 306 14.77 7.02 -0.10
CA LYS A 306 16.08 7.49 -0.55
C LYS A 306 17.14 6.55 0.02
N PRO A 307 18.03 6.01 -0.80
CA PRO A 307 19.12 5.18 -0.31
C PRO A 307 20.05 6.00 0.59
N LEU A 308 20.61 5.35 1.60
CA LEU A 308 21.56 5.99 2.55
C LEU A 308 22.88 6.34 1.90
N ARG A 309 23.30 5.62 0.86
CA ARG A 309 24.44 5.93 0.00
C ARG A 309 24.07 5.60 -1.45
N GLN A 310 24.53 6.40 -2.39
CA GLN A 310 24.72 5.96 -3.77
C GLN A 310 25.87 4.94 -3.76
N VAL A 311 25.55 3.68 -3.46
CA VAL A 311 26.46 2.60 -3.82
C VAL A 311 26.43 2.53 -5.33
N HIS A 312 27.58 2.69 -5.97
CA HIS A 312 27.75 2.34 -7.37
C HIS A 312 27.30 0.87 -7.56
N ARG A 313 26.04 0.69 -7.90
CA ARG A 313 25.48 -0.60 -8.30
C ARG A 313 25.78 -0.83 -9.78
N SER A 314 27.07 -0.82 -10.14
CA SER A 314 27.52 -1.15 -11.51
C SER A 314 27.72 -2.64 -11.73
N GLN A 315 27.20 -3.53 -10.87
CA GLN A 315 27.32 -4.97 -11.05
C GLN A 315 26.07 -5.73 -10.61
N LEU A 316 24.95 -5.48 -11.27
CA LEU A 316 23.95 -6.52 -11.50
C LEU A 316 23.94 -6.78 -13.00
N THR A 317 25.04 -7.31 -13.50
CA THR A 317 25.10 -7.95 -14.80
C THR A 317 24.23 -9.20 -14.68
N LEU A 318 23.13 -9.19 -15.36
CA LEU A 318 22.31 -10.36 -15.64
C LEU A 318 23.23 -11.46 -16.13
N ALA A 319 23.43 -12.50 -15.33
CA ALA A 319 23.89 -13.78 -15.86
C ALA A 319 22.80 -14.25 -16.83
N ARG A 320 23.18 -14.35 -18.09
CA ARG A 320 22.41 -14.94 -19.19
C ARG A 320 22.18 -16.42 -18.93
#